data_15a827591000c9e55fc280a957aacf59
#
_entry.id   15a827591000c9e55fc280a957aacf59
#
_cell.length_a   1.000
_cell.length_b   1.000
_cell.length_c   1.000
_cell.angle_alpha   90.00
_cell.angle_beta   90.00
_cell.angle_gamma   90.00
#
_symmetry.space_group_name_H-M   'P 1'
#
loop_
_entity.id
_entity.type
_entity.pdbx_description
1 polymer ?
#
loop_
_entity_poly.entity_id
_entity_poly.type
_entity_poly.pdbx_seq_one_letter_code
_entity_poly.pdbx_strand_id
1 'polypeptide(L)'
;MAKNMQPVLKRCRTLGVSPAAMGYSKTSNKNPGGQRRAKKSEYAAQLTEKQKVKFVYGVSEKQFRNYYEKASRADGNTGEVLLTYVERRLDNVVYRLGFASTRREARQLVNHGHYTVNGKRVNIPSYLVSNGDVIAVCEKSASNNFFKGLKEADAFVAAPKWLDRDKNTLTGKVVAMPTQADIDFDIAVHLIVELYSK
;
A
#
# COMPACT_ATOMS: atom_id res chain seq x y z
N MET A 1 -2.28 -13.78 11.15
CA MET A 1 -1.48 -12.73 10.43
C MET A 1 -1.32 -11.52 11.33
N ALA A 2 -0.11 -10.97 11.47
CA ALA A 2 0.12 -9.76 12.29
C ALA A 2 -0.64 -8.56 11.70
N LYS A 3 -1.52 -7.94 12.48
CA LYS A 3 -2.38 -6.83 12.08
C LYS A 3 -1.96 -5.58 12.86
N ASN A 4 -1.74 -4.46 12.17
CA ASN A 4 -1.48 -3.20 12.86
C ASN A 4 -2.80 -2.63 13.40
N MET A 5 -2.96 -2.62 14.72
CA MET A 5 -4.17 -2.14 15.42
C MET A 5 -4.04 -0.70 15.93
N GLN A 6 -2.94 -0.01 15.62
CA GLN A 6 -2.73 1.37 16.08
C GLN A 6 -3.80 2.34 15.53
N PRO A 7 -4.21 3.36 16.31
CA PRO A 7 -5.15 4.38 15.87
C PRO A 7 -4.61 5.15 14.67
N VAL A 8 -5.31 5.08 13.52
CA VAL A 8 -4.84 5.61 12.24
C VAL A 8 -4.57 7.11 12.33
N LEU A 9 -5.54 7.92 12.75
CA LEU A 9 -5.42 9.38 12.79
C LEU A 9 -4.30 9.87 13.72
N LYS A 10 -4.10 9.20 14.87
CA LYS A 10 -3.00 9.53 15.77
C LYS A 10 -1.65 9.25 15.12
N ARG A 11 -1.55 8.11 14.46
CA ARG A 11 -0.30 7.69 13.80
C ARG A 11 0.01 8.53 12.57
N CYS A 12 -1.00 8.85 11.76
CA CYS A 12 -0.85 9.77 10.62
C CYS A 12 -0.26 11.11 11.04
N ARG A 13 -0.80 11.73 12.11
CA ARG A 13 -0.26 12.98 12.66
C ARG A 13 1.19 12.86 13.12
N THR A 14 1.53 11.77 13.79
CA THR A 14 2.92 11.54 14.26
C THR A 14 3.90 11.40 13.12
N LEU A 15 3.49 10.76 12.02
CA LEU A 15 4.33 10.47 10.86
C LEU A 15 4.25 11.54 9.77
N GLY A 16 3.37 12.53 9.89
CA GLY A 16 3.17 13.56 8.88
C GLY A 16 2.53 13.05 7.59
N VAL A 17 1.70 11.99 7.65
CA VAL A 17 1.00 11.42 6.49
C VAL A 17 -0.46 11.85 6.51
N SER A 18 -1.01 12.23 5.36
CA SER A 18 -2.44 12.50 5.22
C SER A 18 -3.25 11.22 5.42
N PRO A 19 -4.34 11.22 6.21
CA PRO A 19 -5.25 10.09 6.30
C PRO A 19 -5.85 9.70 4.95
N ALA A 20 -6.05 10.67 4.05
CA ALA A 20 -6.58 10.45 2.70
C ALA A 20 -5.67 9.52 1.87
N ALA A 21 -4.35 9.63 1.98
CA ALA A 21 -3.39 8.73 1.31
C ALA A 21 -3.54 7.25 1.74
N MET A 22 -4.24 7.00 2.85
CA MET A 22 -4.56 5.65 3.34
C MET A 22 -6.01 5.23 3.07
N GLY A 23 -6.80 6.06 2.36
CA GLY A 23 -8.22 5.82 2.09
C GLY A 23 -9.17 6.17 3.25
N TYR A 24 -8.75 7.04 4.19
CA TYR A 24 -9.62 7.47 5.29
C TYR A 24 -10.07 8.91 5.09
N SER A 25 -11.39 9.12 4.96
CA SER A 25 -12.01 10.44 4.87
C SER A 25 -12.20 11.12 6.25
N LYS A 26 -12.11 10.34 7.34
CA LYS A 26 -12.35 10.83 8.71
C LYS A 26 -11.27 11.83 9.13
N THR A 27 -11.69 13.03 9.51
CA THR A 27 -10.85 14.06 10.11
C THR A 27 -10.92 14.01 11.65
N SER A 28 -9.94 14.57 12.32
CA SER A 28 -9.91 14.66 13.78
C SER A 28 -9.89 16.12 14.22
N ASN A 29 -10.84 16.51 15.05
CA ASN A 29 -10.91 17.84 15.64
C ASN A 29 -9.90 18.03 16.79
N LYS A 30 -9.17 16.97 17.18
CA LYS A 30 -8.14 17.07 18.21
C LYS A 30 -6.93 17.80 17.64
N ASN A 31 -6.77 19.05 18.06
CA ASN A 31 -5.52 19.78 17.90
C ASN A 31 -4.62 19.42 19.09
N PRO A 32 -3.61 18.53 18.95
CA PRO A 32 -2.65 18.36 20.02
C PRO A 32 -1.93 19.70 20.15
N GLY A 33 -2.16 20.39 21.25
CA GLY A 33 -1.53 21.68 21.57
C GLY A 33 -0.05 21.62 21.23
N GLY A 34 0.53 22.77 20.88
CA GLY A 34 1.85 22.86 20.28
C GLY A 34 2.91 22.11 21.07
N GLN A 35 3.18 20.90 20.66
CA GLN A 35 4.37 20.21 21.13
C GLN A 35 5.57 21.05 20.69
N ARG A 36 6.39 21.48 21.66
CA ARG A 36 7.71 22.04 21.36
C ARG A 36 8.38 21.08 20.39
N ARG A 37 8.60 21.52 19.16
CA ARG A 37 9.31 20.75 18.13
C ARG A 37 10.76 20.66 18.56
N ALA A 38 11.11 19.67 19.38
CA ALA A 38 12.50 19.34 19.64
C ALA A 38 13.17 19.05 18.28
N LYS A 39 14.39 19.56 18.09
CA LYS A 39 15.19 19.30 16.89
C LYS A 39 15.34 17.78 16.79
N LYS A 40 14.81 17.19 15.72
CA LYS A 40 14.91 15.75 15.49
C LYS A 40 16.36 15.43 15.18
N SER A 41 16.89 14.39 15.84
CA SER A 41 18.19 13.82 15.44
C SER A 41 18.07 13.19 14.04
N GLU A 42 19.18 13.05 13.35
CA GLU A 42 19.26 12.39 12.05
C GLU A 42 18.67 10.97 12.09
N TYR A 43 19.09 10.18 13.09
CA TYR A 43 18.51 8.85 13.32
C TYR A 43 16.98 8.88 13.49
N ALA A 44 16.44 9.85 14.22
CA ALA A 44 14.99 9.98 14.39
C ALA A 44 14.30 10.34 13.08
N ALA A 45 14.92 11.09 12.18
CA ALA A 45 14.41 11.39 10.85
C ALA A 45 14.37 10.12 9.98
N GLN A 46 15.48 9.39 9.90
CA GLN A 46 15.60 8.11 9.20
C GLN A 46 14.57 7.09 9.69
N LEU A 47 14.43 6.95 11.00
CA LEU A 47 13.45 6.06 11.61
C LEU A 47 12.01 6.46 11.28
N THR A 48 11.73 7.77 11.27
CA THR A 48 10.38 8.29 10.94
C THR A 48 10.00 7.94 9.52
N GLU A 49 10.89 8.14 8.54
CA GLU A 49 10.64 7.79 7.13
C GLU A 49 10.40 6.29 6.95
N LYS A 50 11.21 5.46 7.56
CA LYS A 50 10.96 4.01 7.55
C LYS A 50 9.59 3.65 8.13
N GLN A 51 9.24 4.22 9.29
CA GLN A 51 7.95 3.96 9.93
C GLN A 51 6.77 4.50 9.12
N LYS A 52 6.95 5.59 8.36
CA LYS A 52 5.96 6.14 7.43
C LYS A 52 5.57 5.10 6.38
N VAL A 53 6.54 4.58 5.64
CA VAL A 53 6.31 3.56 4.61
C VAL A 53 5.68 2.31 5.20
N LYS A 54 6.26 1.75 6.27
CA LYS A 54 5.72 0.56 6.93
C LYS A 54 4.26 0.73 7.39
N PHE A 55 3.92 1.90 7.88
CA PHE A 55 2.58 2.18 8.38
C PHE A 55 1.55 2.27 7.24
N VAL A 56 1.88 3.00 6.17
CA VAL A 56 0.99 3.18 5.01
C VAL A 56 0.68 1.84 4.35
N TYR A 57 1.70 1.01 4.10
CA TYR A 57 1.51 -0.30 3.46
C TYR A 57 1.17 -1.42 4.44
N GLY A 58 1.18 -1.15 5.75
CA GLY A 58 0.85 -2.13 6.78
C GLY A 58 1.84 -3.31 6.85
N VAL A 59 3.10 -3.11 6.51
CA VAL A 59 4.15 -4.14 6.47
C VAL A 59 4.82 -4.27 7.84
N SER A 60 5.11 -5.51 8.29
CA SER A 60 5.87 -5.77 9.51
C SER A 60 7.36 -5.44 9.32
N GLU A 61 8.10 -5.19 10.42
CA GLU A 61 9.54 -4.88 10.34
C GLU A 61 10.33 -5.98 9.65
N LYS A 62 10.11 -7.24 10.05
CA LYS A 62 10.80 -8.40 9.46
C LYS A 62 10.57 -8.47 7.94
N GLN A 63 9.33 -8.28 7.49
CA GLN A 63 9.00 -8.34 6.07
C GLN A 63 9.59 -7.15 5.30
N PHE A 64 9.60 -5.96 5.90
CA PHE A 64 10.16 -4.77 5.27
C PHE A 64 11.69 -4.89 5.13
N ARG A 65 12.36 -5.42 6.15
CA ARG A 65 13.79 -5.73 6.09
C ARG A 65 14.11 -6.75 4.99
N ASN A 66 13.30 -7.80 4.86
CA ASN A 66 13.48 -8.78 3.77
C ASN A 66 13.33 -8.12 2.37
N TYR A 67 12.43 -7.14 2.22
CA TYR A 67 12.33 -6.38 0.97
C TYR A 67 13.56 -5.52 0.73
N TYR A 68 14.09 -4.88 1.76
CA TYR A 68 15.34 -4.12 1.66
C TYR A 68 16.51 -5.00 1.25
N GLU A 69 16.69 -6.17 1.89
CA GLU A 69 17.74 -7.12 1.55
C GLU A 69 17.64 -7.64 0.11
N LYS A 70 16.42 -7.83 -0.40
CA LYS A 70 16.19 -8.17 -1.81
C LYS A 70 16.51 -6.99 -2.73
N ALA A 71 16.12 -5.78 -2.35
CA ALA A 71 16.38 -4.58 -3.13
C ALA A 71 17.86 -4.24 -3.21
N SER A 72 18.62 -4.46 -2.13
CA SER A 72 20.06 -4.21 -2.12
C SER A 72 20.88 -5.17 -2.98
N ARG A 73 20.31 -6.33 -3.34
CA ARG A 73 20.92 -7.31 -4.24
C ARG A 73 20.46 -7.18 -5.69
N ALA A 74 19.45 -6.38 -5.94
CA ALA A 74 18.91 -6.15 -7.27
C ALA A 74 19.68 -5.01 -7.96
N ASP A 75 19.73 -5.06 -9.28
CA ASP A 75 20.33 -3.98 -10.08
C ASP A 75 19.50 -2.70 -9.98
N GLY A 76 20.15 -1.55 -9.95
CA GLY A 76 19.54 -0.23 -9.90
C GLY A 76 19.55 0.44 -8.54
N ASN A 77 18.74 1.48 -8.37
CA ASN A 77 18.65 2.24 -7.13
C ASN A 77 17.89 1.42 -6.06
N THR A 78 18.59 1.01 -5.00
CA THR A 78 18.02 0.21 -3.91
C THR A 78 16.72 0.79 -3.35
N GLY A 79 16.65 2.12 -3.23
CA GLY A 79 15.46 2.80 -2.71
C GLY A 79 14.25 2.68 -3.63
N GLU A 80 14.42 2.88 -4.92
CA GLU A 80 13.35 2.75 -5.92
C GLU A 80 12.87 1.30 -6.03
N VAL A 81 13.81 0.35 -6.06
CA VAL A 81 13.49 -1.08 -6.09
C VAL A 81 12.72 -1.50 -4.84
N LEU A 82 13.10 -0.98 -3.65
CA LEU A 82 12.37 -1.23 -2.41
C LEU A 82 10.91 -0.74 -2.49
N LEU A 83 10.70 0.47 -3.00
CA LEU A 83 9.35 1.02 -3.20
C LEU A 83 8.56 0.20 -4.22
N THR A 84 9.18 -0.20 -5.32
CA THR A 84 8.57 -1.09 -6.32
C THR A 84 8.10 -2.40 -5.70
N TYR A 85 8.90 -3.04 -4.84
CA TYR A 85 8.46 -4.27 -4.14
C TYR A 85 7.25 -4.03 -3.23
N VAL A 86 7.19 -2.89 -2.56
CA VAL A 86 6.07 -2.59 -1.65
C VAL A 86 4.80 -2.23 -2.44
N GLU A 87 4.92 -1.52 -3.57
CA GLU A 87 3.80 -1.21 -4.45
C GLU A 87 3.25 -2.45 -5.17
N ARG A 88 4.09 -3.38 -5.61
CA ARG A 88 3.72 -4.61 -6.30
C ARG A 88 2.98 -5.63 -5.44
N ARG A 89 2.81 -5.40 -4.16
CA ARG A 89 2.07 -6.32 -3.27
C ARG A 89 0.61 -6.41 -3.68
N LEU A 90 0.06 -7.61 -3.72
CA LEU A 90 -1.33 -7.84 -4.14
C LEU A 90 -2.34 -7.06 -3.29
N ASP A 91 -2.11 -6.95 -1.96
CA ASP A 91 -2.98 -6.16 -1.08
C ASP A 91 -2.99 -4.66 -1.45
N ASN A 92 -1.84 -4.13 -1.86
CA ASN A 92 -1.74 -2.74 -2.32
C ASN A 92 -2.33 -2.57 -3.74
N VAL A 93 -2.07 -3.51 -4.66
CA VAL A 93 -2.62 -3.47 -6.03
C VAL A 93 -4.15 -3.48 -6.01
N VAL A 94 -4.76 -4.34 -5.20
CA VAL A 94 -6.23 -4.38 -5.00
C VAL A 94 -6.76 -3.03 -4.50
N TYR A 95 -6.05 -2.37 -3.57
CA TYR A 95 -6.40 -1.02 -3.12
C TYR A 95 -6.24 0.02 -4.24
N ARG A 96 -5.13 -0.01 -4.98
CA ARG A 96 -4.84 0.92 -6.10
C ARG A 96 -5.83 0.77 -7.26
N LEU A 97 -6.32 -0.44 -7.50
CA LEU A 97 -7.40 -0.71 -8.45
C LEU A 97 -8.77 -0.19 -7.95
N GLY A 98 -8.86 0.26 -6.70
CA GLY A 98 -10.11 0.72 -6.12
C GLY A 98 -11.08 -0.41 -5.75
N PHE A 99 -10.62 -1.66 -5.68
CA PHE A 99 -11.44 -2.81 -5.28
C PHE A 99 -11.61 -2.94 -3.76
N ALA A 100 -11.06 -2.01 -3.01
CA ALA A 100 -11.24 -1.85 -1.58
C ALA A 100 -11.02 -0.38 -1.17
N SER A 101 -11.74 0.10 -0.16
CA SER A 101 -11.66 1.48 0.30
C SER A 101 -10.35 1.79 1.05
N THR A 102 -9.73 0.79 1.64
CA THR A 102 -8.47 0.92 2.40
C THR A 102 -7.53 -0.26 2.16
N ARG A 103 -6.22 -0.05 2.32
CA ARG A 103 -5.24 -1.13 2.26
C ARG A 103 -5.48 -2.24 3.30
N ARG A 104 -6.09 -1.91 4.44
CA ARG A 104 -6.46 -2.91 5.47
C ARG A 104 -7.59 -3.80 5.00
N GLU A 105 -8.60 -3.23 4.38
CA GLU A 105 -9.72 -3.95 3.78
C GLU A 105 -9.24 -4.81 2.61
N ALA A 106 -8.46 -4.24 1.69
CA ALA A 106 -7.83 -4.98 0.59
C ALA A 106 -7.08 -6.22 1.09
N ARG A 107 -6.26 -6.06 2.13
CA ARG A 107 -5.54 -7.18 2.75
C ARG A 107 -6.48 -8.25 3.32
N GLN A 108 -7.58 -7.86 3.92
CA GLN A 108 -8.57 -8.80 4.45
C GLN A 108 -9.26 -9.56 3.33
N LEU A 109 -9.69 -8.86 2.28
CA LEU A 109 -10.34 -9.46 1.12
C LEU A 109 -9.42 -10.43 0.38
N VAL A 110 -8.13 -10.06 0.18
CA VAL A 110 -7.14 -10.97 -0.40
C VAL A 110 -6.94 -12.21 0.48
N ASN A 111 -6.80 -12.03 1.80
CA ASN A 111 -6.61 -13.15 2.72
C ASN A 111 -7.81 -14.12 2.75
N HIS A 112 -9.02 -13.61 2.53
CA HIS A 112 -10.23 -14.43 2.38
C HIS A 112 -10.32 -15.09 0.99
N GLY A 113 -9.40 -14.76 0.07
CA GLY A 113 -9.29 -15.35 -1.25
C GLY A 113 -10.39 -14.91 -2.20
N HIS A 114 -10.79 -13.65 -2.14
CA HIS A 114 -11.79 -13.07 -3.06
C HIS A 114 -11.21 -12.71 -4.43
N TYR A 115 -9.89 -12.82 -4.62
CA TYR A 115 -9.21 -12.42 -5.86
C TYR A 115 -8.46 -13.57 -6.51
N THR A 116 -8.36 -13.48 -7.83
CA THR A 116 -7.54 -14.33 -8.67
C THR A 116 -6.44 -13.52 -9.34
N VAL A 117 -5.31 -14.16 -9.60
CA VAL A 117 -4.24 -13.63 -10.45
C VAL A 117 -4.06 -14.62 -11.60
N ASN A 118 -4.21 -14.15 -12.83
CA ASN A 118 -4.17 -14.99 -14.04
C ASN A 118 -5.11 -16.22 -13.94
N GLY A 119 -6.33 -16.01 -13.42
CA GLY A 119 -7.33 -17.05 -13.22
C GLY A 119 -7.12 -17.96 -11.99
N LYS A 120 -5.97 -17.89 -11.34
CA LYS A 120 -5.67 -18.70 -10.14
C LYS A 120 -5.99 -17.93 -8.86
N ARG A 121 -6.74 -18.54 -7.94
CA ARG A 121 -7.06 -17.93 -6.65
C ARG A 121 -5.81 -17.74 -5.79
N VAL A 122 -5.61 -16.51 -5.31
CA VAL A 122 -4.47 -16.14 -4.45
C VAL A 122 -4.99 -15.55 -3.14
N ASN A 123 -4.55 -16.11 -2.01
CA ASN A 123 -4.91 -15.67 -0.66
C ASN A 123 -3.71 -15.09 0.12
N ILE A 124 -2.61 -14.77 -0.57
CA ILE A 124 -1.38 -14.26 0.00
C ILE A 124 -1.27 -12.76 -0.29
N PRO A 125 -1.51 -11.86 0.71
CA PRO A 125 -1.44 -10.41 0.50
C PRO A 125 -0.06 -9.89 0.08
N SER A 126 0.99 -10.62 0.42
CA SER A 126 2.38 -10.29 0.05
C SER A 126 2.82 -10.86 -1.31
N TYR A 127 1.91 -11.47 -2.07
CA TYR A 127 2.18 -11.88 -3.43
C TYR A 127 2.64 -10.68 -4.26
N LEU A 128 3.72 -10.82 -5.00
CA LEU A 128 4.26 -9.75 -5.84
C LEU A 128 3.76 -9.94 -7.27
N VAL A 129 2.94 -9.01 -7.74
CA VAL A 129 2.45 -9.02 -9.12
C VAL A 129 3.57 -8.66 -10.09
N SER A 130 3.47 -9.17 -11.32
CA SER A 130 4.39 -8.90 -12.42
C SER A 130 3.70 -8.13 -13.54
N ASN A 131 4.49 -7.55 -14.43
CA ASN A 131 3.94 -6.91 -15.61
C ASN A 131 3.16 -7.92 -16.46
N GLY A 132 1.98 -7.52 -16.93
CA GLY A 132 1.06 -8.38 -17.68
C GLY A 132 0.09 -9.19 -16.81
N ASP A 133 0.27 -9.27 -15.48
CA ASP A 133 -0.65 -9.99 -14.61
C ASP A 133 -2.05 -9.36 -14.63
N VAL A 134 -3.06 -10.23 -14.68
CA VAL A 134 -4.48 -9.86 -14.62
C VAL A 134 -5.03 -10.25 -13.25
N ILE A 135 -5.51 -9.25 -12.51
CA ILE A 135 -6.15 -9.42 -11.21
C ILE A 135 -7.67 -9.31 -11.40
N ALA A 136 -8.41 -10.29 -10.94
CA ALA A 136 -9.87 -10.29 -11.05
C ALA A 136 -10.54 -10.73 -9.74
N VAL A 137 -11.79 -10.33 -9.54
CA VAL A 137 -12.63 -10.86 -8.45
C VAL A 137 -13.05 -12.29 -8.82
N CYS A 138 -12.93 -13.23 -7.85
CA CYS A 138 -13.39 -14.61 -8.05
C CYS A 138 -14.89 -14.65 -8.40
N GLU A 139 -15.30 -15.49 -9.32
CA GLU A 139 -16.72 -15.66 -9.72
C GLU A 139 -17.64 -15.91 -8.53
N LYS A 140 -17.23 -16.79 -7.60
CA LYS A 140 -17.99 -17.08 -6.36
C LYS A 140 -18.17 -15.86 -5.46
N SER A 141 -17.28 -14.87 -5.57
CA SER A 141 -17.31 -13.64 -4.76
C SER A 141 -18.08 -12.53 -5.46
N ALA A 142 -18.20 -12.55 -6.77
CA ALA A 142 -18.86 -11.52 -7.57
C ALA A 142 -20.35 -11.34 -7.20
N SER A 143 -21.00 -12.39 -6.70
CA SER A 143 -22.40 -12.36 -6.22
C SER A 143 -22.57 -11.67 -4.86
N ASN A 144 -21.49 -11.40 -4.12
CA ASN A 144 -21.53 -10.76 -2.81
C ASN A 144 -21.97 -9.29 -2.94
N ASN A 145 -22.83 -8.85 -2.03
CA ASN A 145 -23.37 -7.47 -1.99
C ASN A 145 -22.27 -6.40 -1.95
N PHE A 146 -21.12 -6.70 -1.33
CA PHE A 146 -19.96 -5.80 -1.33
C PHE A 146 -19.46 -5.50 -2.74
N PHE A 147 -19.25 -6.54 -3.56
CA PHE A 147 -18.74 -6.37 -4.92
C PHE A 147 -19.81 -5.84 -5.89
N LYS A 148 -21.10 -6.14 -5.64
CA LYS A 148 -22.21 -5.50 -6.37
C LYS A 148 -22.26 -4.00 -6.11
N GLY A 149 -22.24 -3.60 -4.84
CA GLY A 149 -22.20 -2.19 -4.48
C GLY A 149 -20.96 -1.46 -4.97
N LEU A 150 -19.83 -2.17 -5.09
CA LEU A 150 -18.61 -1.61 -5.65
C LEU A 150 -18.75 -1.30 -7.16
N LYS A 151 -19.46 -2.14 -7.93
CA LYS A 151 -19.75 -1.88 -9.35
C LYS A 151 -20.69 -0.68 -9.55
N GLU A 152 -21.68 -0.54 -8.67
CA GLU A 152 -22.68 0.53 -8.71
C GLU A 152 -22.11 1.88 -8.23
N ALA A 153 -21.07 1.84 -7.39
CA ALA A 153 -20.48 3.06 -6.85
C ALA A 153 -19.63 3.78 -7.91
N ASP A 154 -20.01 5.02 -8.24
CA ASP A 154 -19.21 5.91 -9.12
C ASP A 154 -17.93 6.46 -8.45
N ALA A 155 -17.78 6.24 -7.16
CA ALA A 155 -16.69 6.78 -6.35
C ALA A 155 -15.39 5.97 -6.44
N PHE A 156 -14.97 5.57 -7.63
CA PHE A 156 -13.67 4.93 -7.79
C PHE A 156 -12.55 5.97 -7.78
N VAL A 157 -11.58 5.76 -6.92
CA VAL A 157 -10.30 6.47 -7.01
C VAL A 157 -9.66 6.19 -8.37
N ALA A 158 -9.10 7.21 -9.00
CA ALA A 158 -8.37 7.03 -10.25
C ALA A 158 -7.25 6.01 -10.08
N ALA A 159 -7.21 5.00 -10.92
CA ALA A 159 -6.12 4.03 -10.92
C ALA A 159 -4.81 4.74 -11.36
N PRO A 160 -3.66 4.42 -10.76
CA PRO A 160 -2.37 4.95 -11.22
C PRO A 160 -2.04 4.45 -12.64
N LYS A 161 -1.19 5.17 -13.35
CA LYS A 161 -0.86 4.92 -14.77
C LYS A 161 -0.33 3.51 -15.08
N TRP A 162 0.25 2.85 -14.11
CA TRP A 162 0.82 1.51 -14.27
C TRP A 162 -0.22 0.38 -14.14
N LEU A 163 -1.47 0.72 -13.79
CA LEU A 163 -2.61 -0.20 -13.68
C LEU A 163 -3.72 0.21 -14.64
N ASP A 164 -4.22 -0.72 -15.39
CA ASP A 164 -5.45 -0.60 -16.17
C ASP A 164 -6.59 -1.32 -15.45
N ARG A 165 -7.77 -0.72 -15.42
CA ARG A 165 -8.93 -1.24 -14.68
C ARG A 165 -10.20 -1.20 -15.51
N ASP A 166 -10.87 -2.36 -15.59
CA ASP A 166 -12.25 -2.44 -16.05
C ASP A 166 -13.21 -2.46 -14.84
N LYS A 167 -14.06 -1.44 -14.75
CA LYS A 167 -15.05 -1.31 -13.68
C LYS A 167 -16.17 -2.35 -13.76
N ASN A 168 -16.58 -2.71 -14.97
CA ASN A 168 -17.75 -3.57 -15.18
C ASN A 168 -17.46 -5.01 -14.79
N THR A 169 -16.28 -5.49 -15.14
CA THR A 169 -15.85 -6.85 -14.84
C THR A 169 -15.13 -6.98 -13.51
N LEU A 170 -14.77 -5.86 -12.84
CA LEU A 170 -13.90 -5.82 -11.66
C LEU A 170 -12.58 -6.57 -11.92
N THR A 171 -11.99 -6.30 -13.07
CA THR A 171 -10.68 -6.79 -13.47
C THR A 171 -9.68 -5.65 -13.55
N GLY A 172 -8.43 -5.94 -13.26
CA GLY A 172 -7.33 -5.01 -13.41
C GLY A 172 -6.13 -5.69 -14.01
N LYS A 173 -5.40 -4.97 -14.86
CA LYS A 173 -4.18 -5.44 -15.50
C LYS A 173 -2.99 -4.59 -15.09
N VAL A 174 -1.86 -5.22 -14.84
CA VAL A 174 -0.58 -4.53 -14.62
C VAL A 174 0.03 -4.22 -16.00
N VAL A 175 0.09 -2.93 -16.35
CA VAL A 175 0.58 -2.47 -17.65
C VAL A 175 2.08 -2.18 -17.61
N ALA A 176 2.55 -1.64 -16.48
CA ALA A 176 3.95 -1.27 -16.27
C ALA A 176 4.39 -1.56 -14.84
N MET A 177 5.67 -1.38 -14.52
CA MET A 177 6.13 -1.42 -13.14
C MET A 177 5.93 -0.06 -12.45
N PRO A 178 5.53 -0.03 -11.17
CA PRO A 178 5.35 1.22 -10.44
C PRO A 178 6.67 1.95 -10.25
N THR A 179 6.63 3.26 -10.37
CA THR A 179 7.73 4.20 -10.14
C THR A 179 7.51 4.99 -8.85
N GLN A 180 8.53 5.71 -8.40
CA GLN A 180 8.40 6.60 -7.23
C GLN A 180 7.35 7.70 -7.47
N ALA A 181 7.17 8.16 -8.70
CA ALA A 181 6.18 9.18 -9.06
C ALA A 181 4.72 8.72 -8.88
N ASP A 182 4.46 7.42 -8.83
CA ASP A 182 3.13 6.85 -8.66
C ASP A 182 2.68 6.77 -7.18
N ILE A 183 3.53 7.22 -6.26
CA ILE A 183 3.25 7.16 -4.82
C ILE A 183 2.56 8.43 -4.35
N ASP A 184 1.44 8.31 -3.64
CA ASP A 184 0.55 9.40 -3.24
C ASP A 184 1.05 10.24 -2.06
N PHE A 185 2.23 9.96 -1.53
CA PHE A 185 2.78 10.67 -0.37
C PHE A 185 4.29 10.82 -0.49
N ASP A 186 4.81 11.92 0.05
CA ASP A 186 6.23 12.22 0.02
C ASP A 186 7.05 11.27 0.89
N ILE A 187 8.13 10.71 0.32
CA ILE A 187 9.04 9.76 0.95
C ILE A 187 10.49 10.13 0.64
N ALA A 188 11.26 10.40 1.69
CA ALA A 188 12.70 10.53 1.58
C ALA A 188 13.37 9.14 1.62
N VAL A 189 13.38 8.45 0.48
CA VAL A 189 13.80 7.04 0.38
C VAL A 189 15.26 6.84 0.76
N HIS A 190 16.13 7.81 0.45
CA HIS A 190 17.56 7.79 0.81
C HIS A 190 17.78 7.63 2.32
N LEU A 191 16.93 8.25 3.15
CA LEU A 191 17.00 8.11 4.62
C LEU A 191 16.70 6.68 5.08
N ILE A 192 15.84 5.96 4.36
CA ILE A 192 15.52 4.56 4.66
C ILE A 192 16.70 3.66 4.31
N VAL A 193 17.31 3.88 3.14
CA VAL A 193 18.49 3.14 2.69
C VAL A 193 19.65 3.36 3.67
N GLU A 194 19.90 4.60 4.06
CA GLU A 194 20.95 4.96 5.02
C GLU A 194 20.75 4.33 6.40
N LEU A 195 19.50 4.26 6.88
CA LEU A 195 19.18 3.60 8.14
C LEU A 195 19.52 2.11 8.15
N TYR A 196 19.35 1.42 7.03
CA TYR A 196 19.60 -0.02 6.93
C TYR A 196 21.04 -0.36 6.52
N SER A 197 21.80 0.61 5.99
CA SER A 197 23.20 0.44 5.62
C SER A 197 24.17 0.60 6.81
N LYS A 198 23.67 1.15 7.92
CA LYS A 198 24.38 1.19 9.21
C LYS A 198 24.20 -0.14 9.93
#